data_6b2abd94092c75a9360666fb1e7f2351
#
_entry.id   6b2abd94092c75a9360666fb1e7f2351
#
_cell.length_a   1.000
_cell.length_b   1.000
_cell.length_c   1.000
_cell.angle_alpha   90.00
_cell.angle_beta   90.00
_cell.angle_gamma   90.00
#
_symmetry.space_group_name_H-M   'P 1'
#
loop_
_entity.id
_entity.type
_entity.pdbx_description
1 polymer ?
#
loop_
_entity_poly.entity_id
_entity_poly.type
_entity_poly.pdbx_seq_one_letter_code
_entity_poly.pdbx_strand_id
1 'polypeptide(L)'
;MNCRSQKCVEALRYLSKEEAVAMETELLRDYHFGRQQLTEILGNACATAITKVFPLWSLEKRQPTVLVVCGPDQNGCVGLACARHLRVFEYIPTVFTPKRSSDSLHQDLMVQCERMDLPFLSYLPTEVQLINEAYNLVVDAVLGPETEPLSVGEPLTGVLQTLRGLKVPIVSLDIPSGWDADESSSDGISPALLVSLMAPKRCALSFPGSHFLAGRFLPFDLQRKYELNLPKFSGTESVVQL
;
A
#
# COMPACT_ATOMS: atom_id res chain seq x y z
N MET A 1 28.90 24.72 33.64
CA MET A 1 28.98 23.38 32.93
C MET A 1 27.59 23.01 32.46
N ASN A 2 27.27 23.34 31.19
CA ASN A 2 25.98 23.00 30.62
C ASN A 2 26.08 21.60 29.98
N CYS A 3 25.59 20.58 30.69
CA CYS A 3 25.40 19.29 30.13
C CYS A 3 24.14 19.34 29.23
N ARG A 4 24.31 19.58 27.92
CA ARG A 4 23.26 19.35 26.93
C ARG A 4 23.08 17.84 26.86
N SER A 5 21.99 17.36 27.45
CA SER A 5 21.52 15.98 27.21
C SER A 5 21.27 15.84 25.70
N GLN A 6 22.13 15.11 25.01
CA GLN A 6 21.83 14.58 23.69
C GLN A 6 20.60 13.67 23.89
N LYS A 7 19.42 14.15 23.46
CA LYS A 7 18.28 13.27 23.27
C LYS A 7 18.71 12.24 22.22
N CYS A 8 18.96 11.02 22.64
CA CYS A 8 19.01 9.90 21.70
C CYS A 8 17.71 9.95 20.89
N VAL A 9 17.81 10.19 19.60
CA VAL A 9 16.67 10.00 18.70
C VAL A 9 16.42 8.49 18.70
N GLU A 10 15.36 8.07 19.34
CA GLU A 10 14.96 6.68 19.32
C GLU A 10 14.70 6.26 17.88
N ALA A 11 15.19 5.09 17.50
CA ALA A 11 15.05 4.59 16.13
C ALA A 11 13.59 4.26 15.82
N LEU A 12 13.18 4.47 14.57
CA LEU A 12 11.88 4.03 14.06
C LEU A 12 11.70 2.54 14.33
N ARG A 13 10.55 2.16 14.89
CA ARG A 13 10.22 0.77 15.15
C ARG A 13 9.48 0.14 13.98
N TYR A 14 9.88 -1.06 13.63
CA TYR A 14 9.24 -1.94 12.66
C TYR A 14 8.44 -3.01 13.40
N LEU A 15 7.15 -3.12 13.10
CA LEU A 15 6.24 -4.01 13.80
C LEU A 15 6.31 -5.45 13.27
N SER A 16 6.11 -6.42 14.17
CA SER A 16 5.77 -7.78 13.75
C SER A 16 4.36 -7.85 13.20
N LYS A 17 4.03 -8.97 12.54
CA LYS A 17 2.69 -9.25 12.06
C LYS A 17 1.65 -9.15 13.18
N GLU A 18 1.92 -9.81 14.32
CA GLU A 18 1.02 -9.82 15.48
C GLU A 18 0.82 -8.41 16.04
N GLU A 19 1.89 -7.63 16.17
CA GLU A 19 1.83 -6.25 16.66
C GLU A 19 1.01 -5.36 15.71
N ALA A 20 1.17 -5.51 14.40
CA ALA A 20 0.42 -4.76 13.39
C ALA A 20 -1.08 -5.06 13.45
N VAL A 21 -1.46 -6.34 13.52
CA VAL A 21 -2.85 -6.79 13.66
C VAL A 21 -3.45 -6.33 14.99
N ALA A 22 -2.70 -6.41 16.08
CA ALA A 22 -3.15 -5.95 17.40
C ALA A 22 -3.40 -4.44 17.41
N MET A 23 -2.51 -3.64 16.81
CA MET A 23 -2.64 -2.19 16.71
C MET A 23 -3.87 -1.78 15.89
N GLU A 24 -4.10 -2.41 14.74
CA GLU A 24 -5.29 -2.15 13.92
C GLU A 24 -6.58 -2.54 14.65
N THR A 25 -6.59 -3.70 15.30
CA THR A 25 -7.74 -4.15 16.11
C THR A 25 -8.07 -3.14 17.21
N GLU A 26 -7.05 -2.59 17.87
CA GLU A 26 -7.23 -1.59 18.92
C GLU A 26 -7.77 -0.27 18.36
N LEU A 27 -7.30 0.18 17.20
CA LEU A 27 -7.83 1.34 16.50
C LEU A 27 -9.33 1.19 16.22
N LEU A 28 -9.74 0.03 15.72
CA LEU A 28 -11.13 -0.23 15.37
C LEU A 28 -12.03 -0.36 16.62
N ARG A 29 -11.58 -1.11 17.63
CA ARG A 29 -12.40 -1.47 18.79
C ARG A 29 -12.38 -0.42 19.91
N ASP A 30 -11.19 0.08 20.25
CA ASP A 30 -11.00 0.90 21.45
C ASP A 30 -10.97 2.40 21.12
N TYR A 31 -10.48 2.77 19.93
CA TYR A 31 -10.49 4.14 19.43
C TYR A 31 -11.69 4.46 18.51
N HIS A 32 -12.51 3.44 18.20
CA HIS A 32 -13.70 3.56 17.35
C HIS A 32 -13.47 4.15 15.96
N PHE A 33 -12.29 3.94 15.35
CA PHE A 33 -12.10 4.23 13.94
C PHE A 33 -12.93 3.27 13.09
N GLY A 34 -13.61 3.80 12.06
CA GLY A 34 -14.32 2.96 11.09
C GLY A 34 -13.37 2.39 10.04
N ARG A 35 -13.56 1.14 9.60
CA ARG A 35 -12.78 0.54 8.51
C ARG A 35 -12.80 1.41 7.25
N GLN A 36 -13.98 1.92 6.89
CA GLN A 36 -14.13 2.83 5.74
C GLN A 36 -13.29 4.11 5.92
N GLN A 37 -13.27 4.67 7.13
CA GLN A 37 -12.46 5.86 7.43
C GLN A 37 -10.96 5.58 7.26
N LEU A 38 -10.46 4.47 7.81
CA LEU A 38 -9.06 4.08 7.68
C LEU A 38 -8.69 3.82 6.21
N THR A 39 -9.54 3.09 5.49
CA THR A 39 -9.34 2.80 4.06
C THR A 39 -9.22 4.08 3.23
N GLU A 40 -10.08 5.06 3.49
CA GLU A 40 -10.08 6.33 2.77
C GLU A 40 -8.82 7.15 3.05
N ILE A 41 -8.44 7.29 4.32
CA ILE A 41 -7.23 8.03 4.72
C ILE A 41 -5.98 7.38 4.14
N LEU A 42 -5.87 6.04 4.24
CA LEU A 42 -4.72 5.30 3.76
C LEU A 42 -4.65 5.27 2.23
N GLY A 43 -5.78 5.09 1.55
CA GLY A 43 -5.85 5.14 0.09
C GLY A 43 -5.42 6.49 -0.48
N ASN A 44 -5.88 7.60 0.13
CA ASN A 44 -5.42 8.94 -0.24
C ASN A 44 -3.92 9.12 -0.01
N ALA A 45 -3.41 8.66 1.14
CA ALA A 45 -1.99 8.76 1.45
C ALA A 45 -1.13 7.94 0.47
N CYS A 46 -1.57 6.74 0.07
CA CYS A 46 -0.90 5.93 -0.95
C CYS A 46 -0.84 6.65 -2.30
N ALA A 47 -1.97 7.20 -2.76
CA ALA A 47 -2.00 8.00 -3.98
C ALA A 47 -1.05 9.20 -3.89
N THR A 48 -1.01 9.89 -2.74
CA THR A 48 -0.07 11.00 -2.50
C THR A 48 1.39 10.55 -2.57
N ALA A 49 1.75 9.40 -1.99
CA ALA A 49 3.11 8.86 -2.10
C ALA A 49 3.49 8.55 -3.55
N ILE A 50 2.56 7.97 -4.32
CA ILE A 50 2.73 7.69 -5.74
C ILE A 50 3.02 8.97 -6.52
N THR A 51 2.24 10.04 -6.31
CA THR A 51 2.45 11.32 -7.01
C THR A 51 3.79 11.98 -6.68
N LYS A 52 4.34 11.73 -5.50
CA LYS A 52 5.67 12.25 -5.09
C LYS A 52 6.82 11.53 -5.79
N VAL A 53 6.70 10.21 -5.99
CA VAL A 53 7.77 9.38 -6.58
C VAL A 53 7.64 9.31 -8.10
N PHE A 54 6.42 9.27 -8.62
CA PHE A 54 6.10 9.17 -10.03
C PHE A 54 5.18 10.32 -10.49
N PRO A 55 5.63 11.58 -10.40
CA PRO A 55 4.81 12.71 -10.81
C PRO A 55 4.52 12.66 -12.32
N LEU A 56 3.38 13.22 -12.75
CA LEU A 56 2.87 13.13 -14.13
C LEU A 56 3.91 13.48 -15.20
N TRP A 57 4.74 14.48 -14.93
CA TRP A 57 5.79 14.95 -15.85
C TRP A 57 6.97 14.00 -16.00
N SER A 58 7.14 13.03 -15.08
CA SER A 58 8.26 12.06 -15.09
C SER A 58 7.88 10.73 -15.74
N LEU A 59 6.62 10.53 -16.09
CA LEU A 59 6.15 9.28 -16.67
C LEU A 59 6.63 9.13 -18.12
N GLU A 60 7.06 7.91 -18.48
CA GLU A 60 7.63 7.64 -19.79
C GLU A 60 6.59 7.61 -20.91
N LYS A 61 5.37 7.13 -20.61
CA LYS A 61 4.30 7.04 -21.60
C LYS A 61 3.51 8.33 -21.67
N ARG A 62 3.02 8.66 -22.87
CA ARG A 62 2.23 9.87 -23.12
C ARG A 62 1.01 10.00 -22.20
N GLN A 63 0.36 8.88 -21.90
CA GLN A 63 -0.79 8.86 -20.98
C GLN A 63 -0.32 8.36 -19.62
N PRO A 64 -0.75 8.96 -18.49
CA PRO A 64 -0.34 8.59 -17.15
C PRO A 64 -1.11 7.35 -16.65
N THR A 65 -0.97 6.25 -17.37
CA THR A 65 -1.68 4.98 -17.10
C THR A 65 -1.10 4.26 -15.90
N VAL A 66 -1.98 3.76 -15.03
CA VAL A 66 -1.65 2.99 -13.83
C VAL A 66 -2.53 1.76 -13.75
N LEU A 67 -1.96 0.57 -13.60
CA LEU A 67 -2.73 -0.63 -13.26
C LEU A 67 -2.77 -0.80 -11.75
N VAL A 68 -3.96 -0.89 -11.17
CA VAL A 68 -4.14 -1.14 -9.73
C VAL A 68 -4.72 -2.53 -9.55
N VAL A 69 -3.93 -3.43 -8.94
CA VAL A 69 -4.31 -4.83 -8.70
C VAL A 69 -4.76 -4.97 -7.26
N CYS A 70 -6.06 -5.18 -7.05
CA CYS A 70 -6.70 -5.19 -5.75
C CYS A 70 -7.14 -6.60 -5.35
N GLY A 71 -6.64 -7.09 -4.22
CA GLY A 71 -7.10 -8.35 -3.62
C GLY A 71 -8.50 -8.24 -3.00
N PRO A 72 -9.03 -9.34 -2.47
CA PRO A 72 -10.39 -9.38 -1.93
C PRO A 72 -10.51 -8.81 -0.50
N ASP A 73 -9.41 -8.57 0.18
CA ASP A 73 -9.33 -8.22 1.60
C ASP A 73 -9.04 -6.73 1.84
N GLN A 74 -8.65 -6.36 3.05
CA GLN A 74 -8.45 -4.95 3.45
C GLN A 74 -7.46 -4.19 2.57
N ASN A 75 -6.33 -4.82 2.18
CA ASN A 75 -5.34 -4.16 1.33
C ASN A 75 -5.93 -3.82 -0.06
N GLY A 76 -6.78 -4.70 -0.61
CA GLY A 76 -7.53 -4.42 -1.83
C GLY A 76 -8.49 -3.23 -1.70
N CYS A 77 -9.14 -3.07 -0.54
CA CYS A 77 -9.96 -1.89 -0.26
C CYS A 77 -9.13 -0.60 -0.30
N VAL A 78 -7.93 -0.61 0.29
CA VAL A 78 -7.00 0.53 0.23
C VAL A 78 -6.56 0.79 -1.22
N GLY A 79 -6.30 -0.27 -1.99
CA GLY A 79 -6.00 -0.18 -3.43
C GLY A 79 -7.09 0.47 -4.25
N LEU A 80 -8.36 0.10 -4.03
CA LEU A 80 -9.53 0.70 -4.69
C LEU A 80 -9.67 2.19 -4.34
N ALA A 81 -9.53 2.55 -3.07
CA ALA A 81 -9.53 3.94 -2.64
C ALA A 81 -8.36 4.72 -3.27
N CYS A 82 -7.15 4.13 -3.31
CA CYS A 82 -5.98 4.70 -3.96
C CYS A 82 -6.23 4.94 -5.46
N ALA A 83 -6.81 3.98 -6.18
CA ALA A 83 -7.15 4.12 -7.59
C ALA A 83 -8.08 5.32 -7.83
N ARG A 84 -9.09 5.48 -6.99
CA ARG A 84 -10.05 6.59 -7.06
C ARG A 84 -9.36 7.95 -6.84
N HIS A 85 -8.43 8.02 -5.86
CA HIS A 85 -7.64 9.23 -5.63
C HIS A 85 -6.65 9.53 -6.77
N LEU A 86 -6.00 8.50 -7.33
CA LEU A 86 -5.15 8.67 -8.52
C LEU A 86 -5.93 9.26 -9.70
N ARG A 87 -7.20 8.85 -9.89
CA ARG A 87 -8.08 9.45 -10.92
C ARG A 87 -8.29 10.95 -10.68
N VAL A 88 -8.49 11.35 -9.43
CA VAL A 88 -8.64 12.77 -9.05
C VAL A 88 -7.33 13.53 -9.26
N PHE A 89 -6.18 12.87 -9.11
CA PHE A 89 -4.85 13.42 -9.32
C PHE A 89 -4.38 13.36 -10.79
N GLU A 90 -5.35 13.20 -11.73
CA GLU A 90 -5.13 13.22 -13.18
C GLU A 90 -4.35 12.01 -13.76
N TYR A 91 -4.15 10.95 -13.00
CA TYR A 91 -3.71 9.66 -13.54
C TYR A 91 -4.88 8.95 -14.25
N ILE A 92 -4.54 7.94 -15.06
CA ILE A 92 -5.51 7.09 -15.75
C ILE A 92 -5.41 5.67 -15.15
N PRO A 93 -6.02 5.44 -13.99
CA PRO A 93 -6.01 4.13 -13.36
C PRO A 93 -6.96 3.15 -14.07
N THR A 94 -6.52 1.91 -14.18
CA THR A 94 -7.33 0.75 -14.55
C THR A 94 -7.27 -0.23 -13.38
N VAL A 95 -8.40 -0.76 -12.96
CA VAL A 95 -8.48 -1.67 -11.82
C VAL A 95 -8.58 -3.12 -12.29
N PHE A 96 -7.90 -4.01 -11.59
CA PHE A 96 -8.09 -5.46 -11.71
C PHE A 96 -8.31 -6.08 -10.33
N THR A 97 -9.38 -6.87 -10.21
CA THR A 97 -9.71 -7.65 -9.01
C THR A 97 -9.74 -9.13 -9.37
N PRO A 98 -8.73 -9.92 -8.94
CA PRO A 98 -8.62 -11.34 -9.33
C PRO A 98 -9.72 -12.22 -8.73
N LYS A 99 -10.30 -11.79 -7.61
CA LYS A 99 -11.32 -12.52 -6.89
C LYS A 99 -12.39 -11.56 -6.36
N ARG A 100 -13.65 -11.93 -6.51
CA ARG A 100 -14.74 -11.17 -5.89
C ARG A 100 -14.66 -11.24 -4.38
N SER A 101 -14.82 -10.09 -3.73
CA SER A 101 -14.94 -10.01 -2.27
C SER A 101 -16.40 -10.12 -1.83
N SER A 102 -16.63 -10.78 -0.70
CA SER A 102 -17.91 -10.75 -0.01
C SER A 102 -18.04 -9.57 0.97
N ASP A 103 -16.97 -8.80 1.16
CA ASP A 103 -16.95 -7.63 2.03
C ASP A 103 -17.74 -6.49 1.40
N SER A 104 -18.73 -5.96 2.13
CA SER A 104 -19.59 -4.87 1.67
C SER A 104 -18.81 -3.59 1.38
N LEU A 105 -17.77 -3.28 2.20
CA LEU A 105 -16.91 -2.11 1.96
C LEU A 105 -16.16 -2.24 0.64
N HIS A 106 -15.64 -3.42 0.33
CA HIS A 106 -14.96 -3.67 -0.94
C HIS A 106 -15.92 -3.49 -2.12
N GLN A 107 -17.15 -3.99 -2.02
CA GLN A 107 -18.18 -3.86 -3.05
C GLN A 107 -18.57 -2.38 -3.24
N ASP A 108 -18.74 -1.62 -2.15
CA ASP A 108 -19.05 -0.18 -2.23
C ASP A 108 -17.93 0.60 -2.90
N LEU A 109 -16.67 0.30 -2.59
CA LEU A 109 -15.50 0.93 -3.23
C LEU A 109 -15.40 0.59 -4.73
N MET A 110 -15.74 -0.63 -5.14
CA MET A 110 -15.83 -0.99 -6.56
C MET A 110 -16.90 -0.13 -7.27
N VAL A 111 -18.10 -0.03 -6.69
CA VAL A 111 -19.17 0.83 -7.25
C VAL A 111 -18.70 2.29 -7.34
N GLN A 112 -17.98 2.81 -6.33
CA GLN A 112 -17.44 4.17 -6.39
C GLN A 112 -16.44 4.33 -7.54
N CYS A 113 -15.56 3.36 -7.76
CA CYS A 113 -14.63 3.38 -8.90
C CYS A 113 -15.39 3.36 -10.24
N GLU A 114 -16.39 2.49 -10.38
CA GLU A 114 -17.22 2.41 -11.59
C GLU A 114 -17.95 3.75 -11.85
N ARG A 115 -18.50 4.39 -10.82
CA ARG A 115 -19.20 5.69 -10.91
C ARG A 115 -18.27 6.87 -11.19
N MET A 116 -16.97 6.70 -11.04
CA MET A 116 -15.93 7.65 -11.43
C MET A 116 -15.25 7.29 -12.76
N ASP A 117 -15.88 6.41 -13.55
CA ASP A 117 -15.43 5.99 -14.88
C ASP A 117 -14.03 5.35 -14.87
N LEU A 118 -13.68 4.61 -13.80
CA LEU A 118 -12.48 3.79 -13.80
C LEU A 118 -12.76 2.47 -14.55
N PRO A 119 -11.96 2.14 -15.58
CA PRO A 119 -12.12 0.85 -16.26
C PRO A 119 -11.66 -0.30 -15.39
N PHE A 120 -12.34 -1.44 -15.50
CA PHE A 120 -11.99 -2.70 -14.87
C PHE A 120 -11.56 -3.72 -15.91
N LEU A 121 -10.42 -4.37 -15.68
CA LEU A 121 -10.01 -5.51 -16.48
C LEU A 121 -10.83 -6.75 -16.10
N SER A 122 -11.30 -7.49 -17.10
CA SER A 122 -11.97 -8.78 -16.90
C SER A 122 -10.99 -9.91 -16.62
N TYR A 123 -9.74 -9.78 -17.05
CA TYR A 123 -8.64 -10.70 -16.79
C TYR A 123 -7.30 -9.94 -16.80
N LEU A 124 -6.32 -10.45 -16.06
CA LEU A 124 -4.95 -9.96 -16.11
C LEU A 124 -4.21 -10.66 -17.26
N PRO A 125 -3.60 -9.93 -18.22
CA PRO A 125 -2.79 -10.57 -19.25
C PRO A 125 -1.66 -11.40 -18.63
N THR A 126 -1.51 -12.65 -19.08
CA THR A 126 -0.41 -13.51 -18.68
C THR A 126 0.91 -13.13 -19.35
N GLU A 127 0.82 -12.50 -20.51
CA GLU A 127 1.97 -11.93 -21.22
C GLU A 127 2.35 -10.60 -20.58
N VAL A 128 3.36 -10.63 -19.71
CA VAL A 128 3.85 -9.44 -18.97
C VAL A 128 4.21 -8.25 -19.88
N GLN A 129 4.58 -8.53 -21.15
CA GLN A 129 4.91 -7.50 -22.12
C GLN A 129 3.71 -6.57 -22.39
N LEU A 130 2.51 -7.11 -22.47
CA LEU A 130 1.29 -6.31 -22.68
C LEU A 130 1.06 -5.31 -21.55
N ILE A 131 1.34 -5.71 -20.32
CA ILE A 131 1.24 -4.82 -19.14
C ILE A 131 2.36 -3.77 -19.19
N ASN A 132 3.59 -4.19 -19.48
CA ASN A 132 4.74 -3.28 -19.58
C ASN A 132 4.55 -2.21 -20.67
N GLU A 133 3.87 -2.53 -21.76
CA GLU A 133 3.58 -1.59 -22.84
C GLU A 133 2.40 -0.66 -22.54
N ALA A 134 1.39 -1.15 -21.80
CA ALA A 134 0.16 -0.41 -21.54
C ALA A 134 0.28 0.58 -20.36
N TYR A 135 1.05 0.25 -19.33
CA TYR A 135 1.07 1.01 -18.06
C TYR A 135 2.43 1.60 -17.74
N ASN A 136 2.45 2.79 -17.10
CA ASN A 136 3.67 3.41 -16.58
C ASN A 136 4.13 2.78 -15.27
N LEU A 137 3.17 2.35 -14.44
CA LEU A 137 3.42 1.70 -13.15
C LEU A 137 2.25 0.78 -12.79
N VAL A 138 2.52 -0.14 -11.87
CA VAL A 138 1.52 -1.07 -11.31
C VAL A 138 1.48 -0.90 -9.81
N VAL A 139 0.28 -0.79 -9.25
CA VAL A 139 0.04 -0.78 -7.81
C VAL A 139 -0.34 -2.19 -7.37
N ASP A 140 0.47 -2.74 -6.48
CA ASP A 140 0.26 -4.01 -5.81
C ASP A 140 -0.49 -3.77 -4.49
N ALA A 141 -1.77 -4.11 -4.49
CA ALA A 141 -2.67 -4.11 -3.34
C ALA A 141 -3.39 -5.46 -3.23
N VAL A 142 -2.68 -6.56 -3.55
CA VAL A 142 -3.27 -7.90 -3.64
C VAL A 142 -3.39 -8.54 -2.27
N LEU A 143 -2.31 -8.57 -1.49
CA LEU A 143 -2.26 -9.19 -0.17
C LEU A 143 -1.77 -8.18 0.86
N GLY A 144 -2.28 -8.29 2.08
CA GLY A 144 -1.83 -7.54 3.23
C GLY A 144 -1.03 -8.41 4.21
N PRO A 145 -0.56 -7.82 5.33
CA PRO A 145 0.25 -8.51 6.32
C PRO A 145 -0.49 -9.61 7.07
N GLU A 146 -1.82 -9.63 7.01
CA GLU A 146 -2.67 -10.66 7.61
C GLU A 146 -2.59 -12.01 6.87
N THR A 147 -2.17 -11.99 5.59
CA THR A 147 -2.16 -13.18 4.76
C THR A 147 -0.89 -14.01 5.00
N GLU A 148 -1.06 -15.33 5.21
CA GLU A 148 0.06 -16.27 5.24
C GLU A 148 0.51 -16.59 3.80
N PRO A 149 1.79 -16.31 3.43
CA PRO A 149 2.27 -16.50 2.05
C PRO A 149 2.05 -17.91 1.50
N LEU A 150 2.20 -18.94 2.35
CA LEU A 150 2.04 -20.33 1.97
C LEU A 150 0.57 -20.77 1.79
N SER A 151 -0.38 -19.97 2.25
CA SER A 151 -1.82 -20.27 2.13
C SER A 151 -2.46 -19.71 0.87
N VAL A 152 -1.70 -18.98 0.06
CA VAL A 152 -2.22 -18.31 -1.14
C VAL A 152 -2.48 -19.32 -2.25
N GLY A 153 -3.75 -19.42 -2.65
CA GLY A 153 -4.19 -20.29 -3.76
C GLY A 153 -4.58 -19.50 -5.02
N GLU A 154 -5.02 -20.23 -6.06
CA GLU A 154 -5.55 -19.60 -7.26
C GLU A 154 -6.85 -18.81 -7.00
N PRO A 155 -7.07 -17.70 -7.70
CA PRO A 155 -6.26 -17.14 -8.80
C PRO A 155 -5.10 -16.23 -8.36
N LEU A 156 -4.90 -15.99 -7.07
CA LEU A 156 -3.92 -15.03 -6.56
C LEU A 156 -2.48 -15.45 -6.86
N THR A 157 -2.17 -16.75 -6.81
CA THR A 157 -0.84 -17.26 -7.14
C THR A 157 -0.42 -16.89 -8.56
N GLY A 158 -1.30 -17.06 -9.55
CA GLY A 158 -1.04 -16.68 -10.95
C GLY A 158 -0.85 -15.17 -11.10
N VAL A 159 -1.61 -14.36 -10.36
CA VAL A 159 -1.45 -12.89 -10.34
C VAL A 159 -0.07 -12.51 -9.79
N LEU A 160 0.35 -13.09 -8.66
CA LEU A 160 1.67 -12.81 -8.08
C LEU A 160 2.81 -13.20 -9.02
N GLN A 161 2.69 -14.32 -9.74
CA GLN A 161 3.67 -14.72 -10.76
C GLN A 161 3.76 -13.68 -11.88
N THR A 162 2.63 -13.17 -12.36
CA THR A 162 2.60 -12.11 -13.37
C THR A 162 3.28 -10.85 -12.86
N LEU A 163 2.95 -10.40 -11.64
CA LEU A 163 3.53 -9.20 -11.05
C LEU A 163 5.06 -9.31 -10.88
N ARG A 164 5.57 -10.47 -10.48
CA ARG A 164 7.03 -10.72 -10.36
C ARG A 164 7.77 -10.57 -11.69
N GLY A 165 7.12 -10.84 -12.82
CA GLY A 165 7.70 -10.76 -14.16
C GLY A 165 7.71 -9.36 -14.77
N LEU A 166 7.08 -8.36 -14.15
CA LEU A 166 6.95 -7.03 -14.68
C LEU A 166 8.29 -6.27 -14.68
N LYS A 167 8.47 -5.42 -15.70
CA LYS A 167 9.60 -4.49 -15.82
C LYS A 167 9.24 -3.06 -15.44
N VAL A 168 7.94 -2.69 -15.58
CA VAL A 168 7.45 -1.39 -15.12
C VAL A 168 7.55 -1.30 -13.60
N PRO A 169 7.75 -0.09 -13.03
CA PRO A 169 7.81 0.10 -11.59
C PRO A 169 6.57 -0.46 -10.89
N ILE A 170 6.79 -1.17 -9.80
CA ILE A 170 5.71 -1.64 -8.91
C ILE A 170 5.71 -0.77 -7.65
N VAL A 171 4.52 -0.42 -7.20
CA VAL A 171 4.26 0.22 -5.92
C VAL A 171 3.52 -0.77 -5.05
N SER A 172 4.10 -1.25 -3.97
CA SER A 172 3.42 -2.14 -3.02
C SER A 172 2.83 -1.36 -1.85
N LEU A 173 1.57 -1.66 -1.53
CA LEU A 173 0.86 -1.07 -0.40
C LEU A 173 1.03 -1.96 0.82
N ASP A 174 1.48 -1.39 1.90
CA ASP A 174 1.78 -1.96 3.21
C ASP A 174 2.97 -2.92 3.24
N ILE A 175 2.88 -4.05 2.55
CA ILE A 175 3.96 -4.99 2.29
C ILE A 175 3.90 -5.45 0.83
N PRO A 176 5.01 -5.87 0.22
CA PRO A 176 4.95 -6.51 -1.09
C PRO A 176 4.16 -7.82 -1.00
N SER A 177 3.17 -7.98 -1.89
CA SER A 177 2.27 -9.15 -1.83
C SER A 177 3.05 -10.46 -1.97
N GLY A 178 2.78 -11.38 -1.05
CA GLY A 178 3.47 -12.66 -0.95
C GLY A 178 4.75 -12.63 -0.10
N TRP A 179 5.14 -11.49 0.45
CA TRP A 179 6.16 -11.44 1.49
C TRP A 179 5.55 -11.84 2.84
N ASP A 180 6.37 -12.46 3.69
CA ASP A 180 6.07 -12.55 5.12
C ASP A 180 6.25 -11.17 5.75
N ALA A 181 5.35 -10.77 6.66
CA ALA A 181 5.43 -9.47 7.31
C ALA A 181 6.64 -9.33 8.25
N ASP A 182 7.17 -10.44 8.75
CA ASP A 182 8.31 -10.48 9.69
C ASP A 182 9.65 -10.68 9.00
N GLU A 183 9.67 -11.18 7.74
CA GLU A 183 10.88 -11.52 7.02
C GLU A 183 10.89 -10.90 5.60
N SER A 184 12.03 -10.34 5.19
CA SER A 184 12.20 -9.90 3.81
C SER A 184 12.32 -11.09 2.86
N SER A 185 11.64 -11.06 1.72
CA SER A 185 11.72 -12.12 0.72
C SER A 185 12.59 -11.70 -0.45
N SER A 186 13.57 -12.51 -0.81
CA SER A 186 14.38 -12.32 -2.02
C SER A 186 13.66 -12.73 -3.30
N ASP A 187 12.66 -13.63 -3.20
CA ASP A 187 12.00 -14.27 -4.35
C ASP A 187 10.59 -13.72 -4.62
N GLY A 188 10.20 -12.68 -3.88
CA GLY A 188 8.89 -12.02 -3.99
C GLY A 188 8.82 -10.95 -5.07
N ILE A 189 7.75 -10.17 -5.01
CA ILE A 189 7.64 -8.91 -5.76
C ILE A 189 8.75 -7.96 -5.27
N SER A 190 9.44 -7.28 -6.21
CA SER A 190 10.47 -6.29 -5.90
C SER A 190 9.97 -4.90 -6.29
N PRO A 191 9.29 -4.17 -5.37
CA PRO A 191 8.73 -2.88 -5.69
C PRO A 191 9.79 -1.78 -5.77
N ALA A 192 9.56 -0.77 -6.61
CA ALA A 192 10.34 0.46 -6.64
C ALA A 192 9.93 1.42 -5.52
N LEU A 193 8.67 1.34 -5.10
CA LEU A 193 8.10 2.12 -4.00
C LEU A 193 7.32 1.19 -3.06
N LEU A 194 7.61 1.28 -1.77
CA LEU A 194 6.82 0.69 -0.70
C LEU A 194 6.14 1.79 0.11
N VAL A 195 4.84 1.67 0.32
CA VAL A 195 4.07 2.57 1.19
C VAL A 195 3.57 1.78 2.40
N SER A 196 4.29 1.86 3.50
CA SER A 196 3.87 1.24 4.76
C SER A 196 2.66 1.96 5.34
N LEU A 197 1.67 1.19 5.78
CA LEU A 197 0.43 1.70 6.35
C LEU A 197 0.51 1.69 7.88
N MET A 198 0.22 2.84 8.51
CA MET A 198 0.24 3.07 9.96
C MET A 198 1.64 2.98 10.59
N ALA A 199 2.34 1.88 10.40
CA ALA A 199 3.72 1.65 10.82
C ALA A 199 4.40 0.66 9.85
N PRO A 200 5.73 0.74 9.65
CA PRO A 200 6.43 -0.22 8.82
C PRO A 200 6.50 -1.59 9.49
N LYS A 201 6.46 -2.66 8.70
CA LYS A 201 6.58 -4.05 9.15
C LYS A 201 8.04 -4.51 9.04
N ARG A 202 8.43 -5.54 9.80
CA ARG A 202 9.81 -6.04 9.86
C ARG A 202 10.37 -6.43 8.51
N CYS A 203 9.55 -6.94 7.60
CA CYS A 203 9.97 -7.27 6.24
C CYS A 203 10.59 -6.08 5.47
N ALA A 204 10.24 -4.85 5.85
CA ALA A 204 10.74 -3.64 5.21
C ALA A 204 12.06 -3.11 5.78
N LEU A 205 12.65 -3.76 6.81
CA LEU A 205 13.90 -3.29 7.46
C LEU A 205 15.07 -3.10 6.49
N SER A 206 15.19 -3.97 5.50
CA SER A 206 16.26 -3.94 4.49
C SER A 206 15.77 -3.56 3.10
N PHE A 207 14.59 -2.96 2.99
CA PHE A 207 14.03 -2.56 1.71
C PHE A 207 14.88 -1.47 1.04
N PRO A 208 15.43 -1.72 -0.16
CA PRO A 208 16.39 -0.81 -0.79
C PRO A 208 15.76 0.29 -1.63
N GLY A 209 14.45 0.22 -1.89
CA GLY A 209 13.71 1.16 -2.74
C GLY A 209 13.24 2.42 -2.01
N SER A 210 12.42 3.22 -2.69
CA SER A 210 11.75 4.35 -2.05
C SER A 210 10.74 3.86 -1.03
N HIS A 211 10.87 4.26 0.21
CA HIS A 211 10.00 3.83 1.31
C HIS A 211 9.27 5.02 1.93
N PHE A 212 7.94 4.97 1.94
CA PHE A 212 7.09 5.99 2.55
C PHE A 212 6.21 5.39 3.64
N LEU A 213 5.90 6.20 4.62
CA LEU A 213 4.97 5.88 5.69
C LEU A 213 3.70 6.72 5.55
N ALA A 214 2.54 6.06 5.55
CA ALA A 214 1.20 6.61 5.68
C ALA A 214 0.65 6.26 7.08
N GLY A 215 0.38 7.23 7.92
CA GLY A 215 -0.06 6.92 9.30
C GLY A 215 -0.14 8.14 10.21
N ARG A 216 -0.15 9.33 9.65
CA ARG A 216 -0.18 10.60 10.40
C ARG A 216 -1.34 10.70 11.41
N PHE A 217 -2.40 9.95 11.23
CA PHE A 217 -3.61 9.99 12.05
C PHE A 217 -3.52 9.18 13.36
N LEU A 218 -2.47 8.38 13.55
CA LEU A 218 -2.35 7.50 14.73
C LEU A 218 -2.39 8.29 16.04
N PRO A 219 -3.24 7.90 17.03
CA PRO A 219 -3.27 8.49 18.35
C PRO A 219 -1.92 8.41 19.07
N PHE A 220 -1.53 9.47 19.77
CA PHE A 220 -0.23 9.52 20.46
C PHE A 220 -0.07 8.42 21.53
N ASP A 221 -1.16 8.04 22.20
CA ASP A 221 -1.12 6.97 23.21
C ASP A 221 -0.81 5.62 22.57
N LEU A 222 -1.37 5.36 21.38
CA LEU A 222 -1.09 4.17 20.59
C LEU A 222 0.36 4.17 20.11
N GLN A 223 0.85 5.30 19.59
CA GLN A 223 2.25 5.44 19.19
C GLN A 223 3.22 5.15 20.35
N ARG A 224 2.91 5.64 21.56
CA ARG A 224 3.70 5.35 22.77
C ARG A 224 3.63 3.91 23.20
N LYS A 225 2.42 3.31 23.20
CA LYS A 225 2.22 1.91 23.59
C LYS A 225 3.03 0.95 22.73
N TYR A 226 3.07 1.19 21.43
CA TYR A 226 3.84 0.38 20.48
C TYR A 226 5.25 0.92 20.23
N GLU A 227 5.70 1.93 20.95
CA GLU A 227 7.04 2.54 20.84
C GLU A 227 7.44 2.88 19.40
N LEU A 228 6.49 3.39 18.60
CA LEU A 228 6.66 3.50 17.14
C LEU A 228 7.78 4.45 16.72
N ASN A 229 8.03 5.52 17.50
CA ASN A 229 9.03 6.55 17.19
C ASN A 229 8.93 7.08 15.76
N LEU A 230 7.68 7.35 15.32
CA LEU A 230 7.40 7.76 13.94
C LEU A 230 8.14 9.05 13.57
N PRO A 231 8.63 9.17 12.33
CA PRO A 231 9.23 10.38 11.84
C PRO A 231 8.20 11.52 11.82
N LYS A 232 8.70 12.75 11.89
CA LYS A 232 7.86 13.94 11.92
C LYS A 232 7.34 14.23 10.50
N PHE A 233 6.03 14.24 10.34
CA PHE A 233 5.38 14.66 9.09
C PHE A 233 5.49 16.19 8.93
N SER A 234 5.88 16.64 7.75
CA SER A 234 6.03 18.07 7.46
C SER A 234 4.68 18.72 7.14
N GLY A 235 4.45 19.92 7.63
CA GLY A 235 3.26 20.71 7.31
C GLY A 235 1.96 19.91 7.43
N THR A 236 1.20 19.84 6.33
CA THR A 236 -0.05 19.07 6.20
C THR A 236 0.11 17.74 5.48
N GLU A 237 1.35 17.29 5.24
CA GLU A 237 1.65 16.05 4.52
C GLU A 237 1.02 14.83 5.18
N SER A 238 0.41 13.97 4.38
CA SER A 238 -0.18 12.71 4.82
C SER A 238 0.80 11.55 4.83
N VAL A 239 1.97 11.73 4.19
CA VAL A 239 3.03 10.73 4.06
C VAL A 239 4.39 11.33 4.40
N VAL A 240 5.31 10.49 4.84
CA VAL A 240 6.71 10.86 5.09
C VAL A 240 7.62 9.79 4.53
N GLN A 241 8.74 10.19 3.94
CA GLN A 241 9.77 9.26 3.47
C GLN A 241 10.59 8.75 4.66
N LEU A 242 10.83 7.42 4.70
CA LEU A 242 11.62 6.73 5.72
C LEU A 242 13.09 6.64 5.34
#